data_4b763f740256e2a3cbe0453db11468af
#
_entry.id   4b763f740256e2a3cbe0453db11468af
#
_cell.length_a   1.000
_cell.length_b   1.000
_cell.length_c   1.000
_cell.angle_alpha   90.00
_cell.angle_beta   90.00
_cell.angle_gamma   90.00
#
_symmetry.space_group_name_H-M   'P 1'
#
loop_
_entity.id
_entity.type
_entity.pdbx_description
1 polymer ?
#
loop_
_entity_poly.entity_id
_entity_poly.type
_entity_poly.pdbx_seq_one_letter_code
_entity_poly.pdbx_strand_id
1 'polypeptide(L)'
;KIIQITDTHLMPRGTDLHGLDPCKRLETCIESINEYHADADLCIITGDLTHQGDREAYRDLRGILKQLSIPYHLLVGNHDHRQIFSEIFPETPRDEHGFFQQTLETSAGIFLLLDTVEHGMPWGSYCETRALWLKSQLELHKNQPVYLFMHHPPFNIGIPALDKISLREDAKRIHQTVKDFSNIKHLFFGHVHRPVSGSWHGIPFTTLRGTNHQVQLDLKADDYLPFTHEPPAYCVALLEPQQTIVHFHDYLDDSLYVKQLLSRV
;
A
#
# COMPACT_ATOMS: atom_id res chain seq x y z
N LYS A 1 16.55 0.87 -0.53
CA LYS A 1 15.55 0.34 -1.47
C LYS A 1 14.45 -0.34 -0.69
N ILE A 2 13.19 -0.04 -1.01
CA ILE A 2 12.02 -0.69 -0.39
C ILE A 2 11.10 -1.30 -1.44
N ILE A 3 10.30 -2.28 -1.01
CA ILE A 3 9.23 -2.87 -1.80
C ILE A 3 7.88 -2.42 -1.24
N GLN A 4 6.93 -2.11 -2.12
CA GLN A 4 5.52 -1.95 -1.72
C GLN A 4 4.67 -2.98 -2.47
N ILE A 5 3.86 -3.70 -1.70
CA ILE A 5 2.75 -4.55 -2.17
C ILE A 5 1.45 -3.93 -1.67
N THR A 6 0.35 -4.17 -2.35
CA THR A 6 -0.98 -3.70 -1.91
C THR A 6 -2.09 -4.63 -2.39
N ASP A 7 -3.23 -4.53 -1.75
CA ASP A 7 -4.49 -5.10 -2.23
C ASP A 7 -4.34 -6.60 -2.58
N THR A 8 -3.87 -7.37 -1.59
CA THR A 8 -3.64 -8.80 -1.79
C THR A 8 -4.94 -9.59 -1.81
N HIS A 9 -5.99 -9.09 -1.18
CA HIS A 9 -7.34 -9.64 -1.17
C HIS A 9 -7.39 -11.16 -1.00
N LEU A 10 -6.60 -11.70 -0.06
CA LEU A 10 -6.58 -13.12 0.16
C LEU A 10 -7.98 -13.66 0.52
N MET A 11 -8.31 -14.76 -0.09
CA MET A 11 -9.38 -15.67 0.30
C MET A 11 -8.77 -16.89 1.00
N PRO A 12 -9.54 -17.64 1.79
CA PRO A 12 -9.07 -18.94 2.27
C PRO A 12 -8.54 -19.80 1.12
N ARG A 13 -7.42 -20.49 1.36
CA ARG A 13 -6.72 -21.28 0.33
C ARG A 13 -7.66 -22.21 -0.43
N GLY A 14 -7.58 -22.19 -1.75
CA GLY A 14 -8.45 -22.94 -2.65
C GLY A 14 -9.76 -22.24 -3.00
N THR A 15 -9.93 -20.97 -2.58
CA THR A 15 -11.08 -20.15 -2.96
C THR A 15 -10.62 -19.06 -3.93
N ASP A 16 -11.20 -19.05 -5.13
CA ASP A 16 -10.93 -18.03 -6.13
C ASP A 16 -11.65 -16.72 -5.83
N LEU A 17 -11.04 -15.61 -6.22
CA LEU A 17 -11.65 -14.30 -6.27
C LEU A 17 -11.58 -13.74 -7.69
N HIS A 18 -12.74 -13.46 -8.28
CA HIS A 18 -12.86 -13.02 -9.68
C HIS A 18 -12.21 -13.98 -10.70
N GLY A 19 -12.20 -15.29 -10.41
CA GLY A 19 -11.60 -16.31 -11.26
C GLY A 19 -10.07 -16.42 -11.16
N LEU A 20 -9.48 -15.84 -10.12
CA LEU A 20 -8.05 -15.88 -9.82
C LEU A 20 -7.82 -16.45 -8.43
N ASP A 21 -6.71 -17.17 -8.23
CA ASP A 21 -6.26 -17.66 -6.92
C ASP A 21 -5.37 -16.61 -6.22
N PRO A 22 -5.89 -15.87 -5.20
CA PRO A 22 -5.12 -14.80 -4.56
C PRO A 22 -3.89 -15.32 -3.81
N CYS A 23 -3.97 -16.50 -3.20
CA CYS A 23 -2.84 -17.10 -2.49
C CYS A 23 -1.68 -17.38 -3.43
N LYS A 24 -1.96 -18.05 -4.55
CA LYS A 24 -0.94 -18.38 -5.56
C LYS A 24 -0.32 -17.12 -6.17
N ARG A 25 -1.13 -16.08 -6.43
CA ARG A 25 -0.61 -14.82 -6.98
C ARG A 25 0.31 -14.10 -6.01
N LEU A 26 -0.02 -14.10 -4.71
CA LEU A 26 0.88 -13.55 -3.68
C LEU A 26 2.14 -14.40 -3.49
N GLU A 27 2.04 -15.73 -3.54
CA GLU A 27 3.19 -16.63 -3.52
C GLU A 27 4.16 -16.30 -4.66
N THR A 28 3.66 -16.18 -5.90
CA THR A 28 4.47 -15.81 -7.06
C THR A 28 5.09 -14.40 -6.92
N CYS A 29 4.34 -13.44 -6.33
CA CYS A 29 4.87 -12.13 -6.01
C CYS A 29 6.09 -12.22 -5.07
N ILE A 30 5.98 -12.99 -4.01
CA ILE A 30 7.04 -13.19 -3.02
C ILE A 30 8.25 -13.91 -3.63
N GLU A 31 8.02 -14.93 -4.44
CA GLU A 31 9.09 -15.61 -5.19
C GLU A 31 9.88 -14.61 -6.06
N SER A 32 9.18 -13.76 -6.81
CA SER A 32 9.79 -12.71 -7.63
C SER A 32 10.59 -11.71 -6.78
N ILE A 33 10.05 -11.25 -5.65
CA ILE A 33 10.77 -10.34 -4.75
C ILE A 33 12.04 -10.99 -4.22
N ASN A 34 11.95 -12.25 -3.77
CA ASN A 34 13.10 -12.99 -3.26
C ASN A 34 14.18 -13.21 -4.32
N GLU A 35 13.79 -13.42 -5.58
CA GLU A 35 14.72 -13.61 -6.69
C GLU A 35 15.42 -12.30 -7.09
N TYR A 36 14.67 -11.22 -7.25
CA TYR A 36 15.19 -9.99 -7.85
C TYR A 36 15.52 -8.88 -6.86
N HIS A 37 14.99 -8.93 -5.64
CA HIS A 37 15.05 -7.84 -4.67
C HIS A 37 15.33 -8.29 -3.22
N ALA A 38 15.99 -9.42 -3.03
CA ALA A 38 16.41 -9.90 -1.71
C ALA A 38 17.34 -8.91 -0.96
N ASP A 39 17.87 -7.90 -1.66
CA ASP A 39 18.68 -6.81 -1.13
C ASP A 39 17.86 -5.56 -0.75
N ALA A 40 16.53 -5.62 -0.80
CA ALA A 40 15.70 -4.52 -0.30
C ALA A 40 15.69 -4.48 1.24
N ASP A 41 15.62 -3.27 1.79
CA ASP A 41 15.68 -3.06 3.24
C ASP A 41 14.43 -3.61 3.94
N LEU A 42 13.25 -3.44 3.29
CA LEU A 42 11.97 -3.92 3.81
C LEU A 42 10.87 -3.90 2.74
N CYS A 43 9.76 -4.56 3.06
CA CYS A 43 8.52 -4.52 2.29
C CYS A 43 7.40 -3.89 3.13
N ILE A 44 6.59 -3.00 2.53
CA ILE A 44 5.37 -2.45 3.14
C ILE A 44 4.16 -2.95 2.34
N ILE A 45 3.18 -3.54 3.04
CA ILE A 45 1.93 -4.00 2.44
C ILE A 45 0.83 -3.04 2.86
N THR A 46 0.30 -2.28 1.90
CA THR A 46 -0.53 -1.09 2.16
C THR A 46 -2.03 -1.37 2.21
N GLY A 47 -2.43 -2.48 2.87
CA GLY A 47 -3.83 -2.77 3.19
C GLY A 47 -4.55 -3.67 2.20
N ASP A 48 -5.82 -3.95 2.49
CA ASP A 48 -6.66 -4.94 1.84
C ASP A 48 -5.95 -6.29 1.73
N LEU A 49 -5.49 -6.73 2.92
CA LEU A 49 -4.73 -7.96 3.10
C LEU A 49 -5.57 -9.19 2.77
N THR A 50 -6.83 -9.18 3.20
CA THR A 50 -7.82 -10.21 2.92
C THR A 50 -9.06 -9.59 2.28
N HIS A 51 -9.88 -10.36 1.58
CA HIS A 51 -11.05 -9.84 0.89
C HIS A 51 -12.26 -9.64 1.81
N GLN A 52 -12.41 -10.48 2.84
CA GLN A 52 -13.58 -10.48 3.74
C GLN A 52 -13.21 -10.42 5.22
N GLY A 53 -11.93 -10.20 5.56
CA GLY A 53 -11.48 -10.22 6.95
C GLY A 53 -11.48 -11.62 7.57
N ASP A 54 -11.47 -12.67 6.78
CA ASP A 54 -11.55 -14.05 7.25
C ASP A 54 -10.31 -14.49 8.01
N ARG A 55 -10.53 -15.17 9.13
CA ARG A 55 -9.45 -15.70 9.98
C ARG A 55 -8.52 -16.65 9.23
N GLU A 56 -9.07 -17.54 8.41
CA GLU A 56 -8.29 -18.50 7.63
C GLU A 56 -7.46 -17.78 6.56
N ALA A 57 -8.03 -16.78 5.87
CA ALA A 57 -7.29 -15.96 4.91
C ALA A 57 -6.10 -15.23 5.57
N TYR A 58 -6.26 -14.70 6.80
CA TYR A 58 -5.13 -14.11 7.54
C TYR A 58 -4.08 -15.15 7.96
N ARG A 59 -4.49 -16.40 8.29
CA ARG A 59 -3.54 -17.48 8.58
C ARG A 59 -2.74 -17.87 7.34
N ASP A 60 -3.42 -17.95 6.20
CA ASP A 60 -2.78 -18.22 4.91
C ASP A 60 -1.80 -17.09 4.56
N LEU A 61 -2.22 -15.82 4.70
CA LEU A 61 -1.36 -14.66 4.54
C LEU A 61 -0.09 -14.78 5.41
N ARG A 62 -0.26 -15.04 6.70
CA ARG A 62 0.88 -15.21 7.63
C ARG A 62 1.81 -16.33 7.20
N GLY A 63 1.24 -17.43 6.69
CA GLY A 63 2.00 -18.57 6.17
C GLY A 63 2.82 -18.19 4.93
N ILE A 64 2.23 -17.47 3.99
CA ILE A 64 2.85 -17.03 2.76
C ILE A 64 3.96 -16.00 3.08
N LEU A 65 3.68 -14.99 3.91
CA LEU A 65 4.64 -13.94 4.27
C LEU A 65 5.90 -14.46 4.99
N LYS A 66 5.86 -15.63 5.61
CA LYS A 66 7.06 -16.27 6.17
C LYS A 66 8.10 -16.65 5.11
N GLN A 67 7.71 -16.74 3.85
CA GLN A 67 8.60 -17.05 2.74
C GLN A 67 9.33 -15.81 2.21
N LEU A 68 8.89 -14.60 2.57
CA LEU A 68 9.54 -13.36 2.17
C LEU A 68 10.89 -13.24 2.88
N SER A 69 11.97 -13.05 2.10
CA SER A 69 13.35 -13.02 2.60
C SER A 69 13.74 -11.70 3.26
N ILE A 70 12.94 -10.65 3.10
CA ILE A 70 13.15 -9.32 3.66
C ILE A 70 12.11 -9.02 4.76
N PRO A 71 12.41 -8.15 5.74
CA PRO A 71 11.44 -7.71 6.73
C PRO A 71 10.20 -7.10 6.08
N TYR A 72 9.03 -7.26 6.72
CA TYR A 72 7.81 -6.62 6.21
C TYR A 72 7.00 -5.92 7.31
N HIS A 73 6.21 -4.93 6.91
CA HIS A 73 5.26 -4.22 7.75
C HIS A 73 3.88 -4.20 7.07
N LEU A 74 2.84 -4.35 7.88
CA LEU A 74 1.47 -4.44 7.41
C LEU A 74 0.68 -3.20 7.80
N LEU A 75 -0.12 -2.71 6.85
CA LEU A 75 -1.23 -1.81 7.07
C LEU A 75 -2.54 -2.58 6.87
N VAL A 76 -3.63 -2.05 7.42
CA VAL A 76 -4.98 -2.53 7.18
C VAL A 76 -5.68 -1.67 6.12
N GLY A 77 -6.55 -2.28 5.31
CA GLY A 77 -7.44 -1.62 4.36
C GLY A 77 -8.91 -1.83 4.71
N ASN A 78 -9.83 -1.35 3.88
CA ASN A 78 -11.27 -1.41 4.18
C ASN A 78 -11.86 -2.84 4.12
N HIS A 79 -11.22 -3.77 3.47
CA HIS A 79 -11.59 -5.19 3.46
C HIS A 79 -11.07 -5.95 4.68
N ASP A 80 -10.23 -5.33 5.51
CA ASP A 80 -9.63 -5.97 6.67
C ASP A 80 -10.48 -5.81 7.94
N HIS A 81 -10.40 -6.81 8.81
CA HIS A 81 -11.09 -6.82 10.11
C HIS A 81 -10.08 -6.65 11.24
N ARG A 82 -9.98 -5.44 11.83
CA ARG A 82 -8.95 -5.08 12.84
C ARG A 82 -8.81 -6.09 13.97
N GLN A 83 -9.93 -6.59 14.53
CA GLN A 83 -9.87 -7.52 15.65
C GLN A 83 -9.23 -8.85 15.22
N ILE A 84 -9.71 -9.46 14.12
CA ILE A 84 -9.19 -10.73 13.63
C ILE A 84 -7.73 -10.56 13.19
N PHE A 85 -7.41 -9.46 12.50
CA PHE A 85 -6.04 -9.12 12.13
C PHE A 85 -5.14 -9.07 13.37
N SER A 86 -5.55 -8.38 14.45
CA SER A 86 -4.76 -8.27 15.68
C SER A 86 -4.54 -9.60 16.40
N GLU A 87 -5.45 -10.55 16.26
CA GLU A 87 -5.32 -11.89 16.85
C GLU A 87 -4.32 -12.75 16.08
N ILE A 88 -4.23 -12.57 14.75
CA ILE A 88 -3.32 -13.33 13.88
C ILE A 88 -1.94 -12.68 13.81
N PHE A 89 -1.86 -11.34 13.84
CA PHE A 89 -0.63 -10.56 13.79
C PHE A 89 -0.48 -9.69 15.06
N PRO A 90 -0.38 -10.31 16.26
CA PRO A 90 -0.31 -9.58 17.52
C PRO A 90 0.96 -8.72 17.65
N GLU A 91 1.99 -9.02 16.88
CA GLU A 91 3.24 -8.27 16.80
C GLU A 91 3.13 -6.95 16.04
N THR A 92 2.07 -6.74 15.23
CA THR A 92 1.89 -5.47 14.49
C THR A 92 1.64 -4.33 15.47
N PRO A 93 2.48 -3.27 15.44
CA PRO A 93 2.34 -2.15 16.36
C PRO A 93 1.00 -1.42 16.19
N ARG A 94 0.55 -0.86 17.31
CA ARG A 94 -0.61 0.03 17.39
C ARG A 94 -0.22 1.28 18.18
N ASP A 95 -0.88 2.39 17.86
CA ASP A 95 -0.77 3.57 18.68
C ASP A 95 -1.48 3.39 20.04
N GLU A 96 -1.38 4.38 20.92
CA GLU A 96 -2.01 4.37 22.25
C GLU A 96 -3.54 4.30 22.22
N HIS A 97 -4.15 4.58 21.07
CA HIS A 97 -5.60 4.53 20.84
C HIS A 97 -6.05 3.24 20.11
N GLY A 98 -5.11 2.33 19.82
CA GLY A 98 -5.39 1.04 19.22
C GLY A 98 -5.46 1.02 17.69
N PHE A 99 -5.16 2.12 17.00
CA PHE A 99 -5.05 2.17 15.56
C PHE A 99 -3.73 1.55 15.09
N PHE A 100 -3.75 0.88 13.94
CA PHE A 100 -2.54 0.31 13.32
C PHE A 100 -1.70 1.39 12.65
N GLN A 101 -1.27 2.36 13.46
CA GLN A 101 -0.34 3.43 13.08
C GLN A 101 1.03 3.16 13.68
N GLN A 102 2.09 3.35 12.89
CA GLN A 102 3.44 3.10 13.35
C GLN A 102 4.45 4.02 12.69
N THR A 103 5.54 4.27 13.39
CA THR A 103 6.70 4.99 12.89
C THR A 103 7.85 4.00 12.73
N LEU A 104 8.47 4.00 11.55
CA LEU A 104 9.65 3.20 11.26
C LEU A 104 10.82 4.15 10.99
N GLU A 105 11.87 4.02 11.76
CA GLU A 105 13.13 4.72 11.51
C GLU A 105 13.98 3.89 10.54
N THR A 106 14.37 4.48 9.41
CA THR A 106 15.16 3.82 8.38
C THR A 106 16.36 4.67 7.98
N SER A 107 17.29 4.08 7.22
CA SER A 107 18.42 4.81 6.65
C SER A 107 18.00 5.89 5.63
N ALA A 108 16.82 5.75 5.02
CA ALA A 108 16.27 6.71 4.04
C ALA A 108 15.47 7.85 4.71
N GLY A 109 15.12 7.70 5.98
CA GLY A 109 14.27 8.64 6.74
C GLY A 109 13.18 7.91 7.51
N ILE A 110 12.12 8.62 7.82
CA ILE A 110 11.01 8.17 8.67
C ILE A 110 9.85 7.71 7.80
N PHE A 111 9.36 6.51 8.05
CA PHE A 111 8.14 6.01 7.42
C PHE A 111 7.01 6.05 8.45
N LEU A 112 5.95 6.76 8.11
CA LEU A 112 4.73 6.82 8.91
C LEU A 112 3.66 5.98 8.20
N LEU A 113 3.27 4.89 8.83
CA LEU A 113 2.22 4.00 8.35
C LEU A 113 0.93 4.41 9.05
N LEU A 114 -0.10 4.75 8.27
CA LEU A 114 -1.32 5.40 8.75
C LEU A 114 -2.54 4.48 8.57
N ASP A 115 -3.25 4.21 9.66
CA ASP A 115 -4.51 3.47 9.63
C ASP A 115 -5.64 4.39 9.16
N THR A 116 -6.15 4.17 7.96
CA THR A 116 -7.23 4.95 7.36
C THR A 116 -8.56 4.19 7.32
N VAL A 117 -8.67 3.04 8.00
CA VAL A 117 -9.90 2.23 7.95
C VAL A 117 -11.04 2.87 8.73
N GLU A 118 -12.23 2.89 8.14
CA GLU A 118 -13.50 3.07 8.82
C GLU A 118 -14.21 1.71 8.88
N HIS A 119 -14.52 1.26 10.08
CA HIS A 119 -15.02 -0.11 10.28
C HIS A 119 -16.33 -0.37 9.52
N GLY A 120 -16.33 -1.39 8.65
CA GLY A 120 -17.50 -1.80 7.88
C GLY A 120 -17.86 -0.87 6.71
N MET A 121 -16.99 0.08 6.38
CA MET A 121 -17.21 1.01 5.28
C MET A 121 -16.16 0.84 4.19
N PRO A 122 -16.52 1.01 2.90
CA PRO A 122 -15.56 0.95 1.81
C PRO A 122 -14.68 2.21 1.70
N TRP A 123 -15.07 3.31 2.34
CA TRP A 123 -14.30 4.55 2.37
C TRP A 123 -13.43 4.64 3.62
N GLY A 124 -12.37 5.42 3.51
CA GLY A 124 -11.49 5.70 4.63
C GLY A 124 -11.99 6.80 5.56
N SER A 125 -11.47 6.81 6.79
CA SER A 125 -11.63 7.86 7.79
C SER A 125 -10.29 8.16 8.45
N TYR A 126 -10.10 9.42 8.84
CA TYR A 126 -8.91 9.83 9.60
C TYR A 126 -9.31 10.84 10.67
N CYS A 127 -9.81 10.32 11.79
CA CYS A 127 -10.37 11.12 12.89
C CYS A 127 -9.31 12.04 13.53
N GLU A 128 -9.77 12.95 14.37
CA GLU A 128 -8.90 13.93 15.04
C GLU A 128 -7.77 13.24 15.83
N THR A 129 -8.07 12.16 16.55
CA THR A 129 -7.08 11.40 17.32
C THR A 129 -5.92 10.92 16.44
N ARG A 130 -6.23 10.30 15.29
CA ARG A 130 -5.21 9.84 14.32
C ARG A 130 -4.43 11.02 13.75
N ALA A 131 -5.10 12.15 13.47
CA ALA A 131 -4.45 13.34 12.94
C ALA A 131 -3.52 14.00 13.98
N LEU A 132 -3.88 14.02 15.25
CA LEU A 132 -3.00 14.50 16.34
C LEU A 132 -1.76 13.62 16.49
N TRP A 133 -1.91 12.30 16.39
CA TRP A 133 -0.77 11.38 16.36
C TRP A 133 0.16 11.69 15.17
N LEU A 134 -0.39 11.78 13.94
CA LEU A 134 0.39 12.12 12.75
C LEU A 134 1.14 13.44 12.94
N LYS A 135 0.47 14.47 13.44
CA LYS A 135 1.08 15.78 13.70
C LYS A 135 2.24 15.67 14.67
N SER A 136 2.07 14.94 15.78
CA SER A 136 3.14 14.73 16.77
C SER A 136 4.36 14.04 16.18
N GLN A 137 4.15 13.03 15.31
CA GLN A 137 5.26 12.35 14.63
C GLN A 137 5.97 13.27 13.62
N LEU A 138 5.22 14.05 12.85
CA LEU A 138 5.81 15.03 11.92
C LEU A 138 6.63 16.12 12.63
N GLU A 139 6.16 16.61 13.78
CA GLU A 139 6.90 17.58 14.60
C GLU A 139 8.18 16.96 15.18
N LEU A 140 8.08 15.71 15.68
CA LEU A 140 9.24 14.99 16.24
C LEU A 140 10.35 14.80 15.18
N HIS A 141 9.95 14.51 13.95
CA HIS A 141 10.85 14.18 12.84
C HIS A 141 10.98 15.29 11.79
N LYS A 142 10.69 16.54 12.13
CA LYS A 142 10.66 17.68 11.19
C LYS A 142 11.95 17.94 10.40
N ASN A 143 13.08 17.45 10.91
CA ASN A 143 14.40 17.62 10.28
C ASN A 143 14.86 16.40 9.47
N GLN A 144 14.02 15.37 9.33
CA GLN A 144 14.32 14.14 8.60
C GLN A 144 13.37 14.00 7.40
N PRO A 145 13.78 13.34 6.32
CA PRO A 145 12.85 12.97 5.26
C PRO A 145 11.74 12.09 5.82
N VAL A 146 10.49 12.37 5.44
CA VAL A 146 9.31 11.60 5.86
C VAL A 146 8.60 11.02 4.64
N TYR A 147 8.17 9.78 4.74
CA TYR A 147 7.37 9.08 3.74
C TYR A 147 6.08 8.59 4.40
N LEU A 148 4.93 8.87 3.80
CA LEU A 148 3.64 8.45 4.33
C LEU A 148 3.09 7.27 3.54
N PHE A 149 2.66 6.25 4.26
CA PHE A 149 2.00 5.06 3.71
C PHE A 149 0.60 4.97 4.27
N MET A 150 -0.39 4.87 3.42
CA MET A 150 -1.79 4.70 3.83
C MET A 150 -2.57 3.94 2.76
N HIS A 151 -3.68 3.32 3.14
CA HIS A 151 -4.48 2.58 2.18
C HIS A 151 -5.28 3.54 1.29
N HIS A 152 -6.13 4.39 1.86
CA HIS A 152 -7.00 5.27 1.09
C HIS A 152 -6.32 6.60 0.71
N PRO A 153 -6.34 7.02 -0.57
CA PRO A 153 -5.91 8.36 -0.96
C PRO A 153 -6.76 9.47 -0.29
N PRO A 154 -6.15 10.57 0.18
CA PRO A 154 -6.88 11.71 0.73
C PRO A 154 -7.33 12.72 -0.34
N PHE A 155 -7.53 12.28 -1.57
CA PHE A 155 -7.91 13.13 -2.70
C PHE A 155 -8.56 12.29 -3.81
N ASN A 156 -9.24 12.97 -4.72
CA ASN A 156 -9.81 12.36 -5.91
C ASN A 156 -8.70 12.03 -6.92
N ILE A 157 -8.71 10.81 -7.42
CA ILE A 157 -7.77 10.32 -8.44
C ILE A 157 -8.34 10.43 -9.87
N GLY A 158 -9.58 10.90 -10.01
CA GLY A 158 -10.27 11.07 -11.28
C GLY A 158 -10.99 9.83 -11.79
N ILE A 159 -11.13 8.78 -10.99
CA ILE A 159 -11.99 7.61 -11.25
C ILE A 159 -13.21 7.77 -10.33
N PRO A 160 -14.39 8.20 -10.85
CA PRO A 160 -15.48 8.67 -10.00
C PRO A 160 -16.00 7.62 -9.00
N ALA A 161 -16.00 6.35 -9.38
CA ALA A 161 -16.41 5.26 -8.49
C ALA A 161 -15.44 5.08 -7.30
N LEU A 162 -14.12 5.18 -7.52
CA LEU A 162 -13.10 5.13 -6.46
C LEU A 162 -13.08 6.42 -5.63
N ASP A 163 -13.32 7.58 -6.26
CA ASP A 163 -13.35 8.86 -5.57
C ASP A 163 -14.45 8.90 -4.49
N LYS A 164 -15.57 8.17 -4.70
CA LYS A 164 -16.64 8.02 -3.70
C LYS A 164 -16.23 7.25 -2.45
N ILE A 165 -15.21 6.42 -2.55
CA ILE A 165 -14.72 5.56 -1.46
C ILE A 165 -13.30 5.91 -1.01
N SER A 166 -12.80 7.10 -1.33
CA SER A 166 -11.55 7.68 -0.80
C SER A 166 -11.69 8.10 0.67
N LEU A 167 -10.74 8.86 1.22
CA LEU A 167 -10.83 9.44 2.58
C LEU A 167 -11.94 10.49 2.76
N ARG A 168 -12.61 10.92 1.70
CA ARG A 168 -13.77 11.83 1.70
C ARG A 168 -13.52 13.11 2.53
N GLU A 169 -14.38 13.37 3.53
CA GLU A 169 -14.35 14.59 4.34
C GLU A 169 -13.08 14.74 5.18
N ASP A 170 -12.48 13.64 5.61
CA ASP A 170 -11.25 13.63 6.40
C ASP A 170 -9.99 13.97 5.58
N ALA A 171 -10.09 14.00 4.25
CA ALA A 171 -9.03 14.49 3.36
C ALA A 171 -8.56 15.89 3.73
N LYS A 172 -9.47 16.79 4.10
CA LYS A 172 -9.14 18.14 4.56
C LYS A 172 -8.31 18.13 5.84
N ARG A 173 -8.61 17.20 6.77
CA ARG A 173 -7.87 17.06 8.03
C ARG A 173 -6.44 16.60 7.77
N ILE A 174 -6.25 15.60 6.90
CA ILE A 174 -4.89 15.17 6.50
C ILE A 174 -4.13 16.37 5.90
N HIS A 175 -4.73 17.08 4.93
CA HIS A 175 -4.07 18.23 4.33
C HIS A 175 -3.69 19.29 5.37
N GLN A 176 -4.60 19.65 6.28
CA GLN A 176 -4.31 20.62 7.36
C GLN A 176 -3.18 20.15 8.27
N THR A 177 -3.05 18.83 8.47
CA THR A 177 -1.99 18.25 9.30
C THR A 177 -0.63 18.30 8.60
N VAL A 178 -0.59 18.03 7.27
CA VAL A 178 0.69 17.86 6.55
C VAL A 178 1.22 19.15 5.88
N LYS A 179 0.37 20.15 5.64
CA LYS A 179 0.68 21.35 4.82
C LYS A 179 1.88 22.17 5.28
N ASP A 180 2.20 22.14 6.58
CA ASP A 180 3.26 22.94 7.18
C ASP A 180 4.60 22.15 7.25
N PHE A 181 4.65 20.92 6.73
CA PHE A 181 5.81 20.02 6.78
C PHE A 181 6.41 19.80 5.39
N SER A 182 7.44 20.56 5.05
CA SER A 182 8.15 20.48 3.76
C SER A 182 9.07 19.25 3.61
N ASN A 183 9.26 18.50 4.69
CA ASN A 183 10.12 17.33 4.74
C ASN A 183 9.40 16.02 4.31
N ILE A 184 8.09 16.06 4.00
CA ILE A 184 7.36 14.92 3.43
C ILE A 184 7.78 14.76 1.97
N LYS A 185 8.37 13.62 1.64
CA LYS A 185 8.99 13.37 0.33
C LYS A 185 8.08 12.65 -0.65
N HIS A 186 7.23 11.74 -0.15
CA HIS A 186 6.34 10.95 -1.00
C HIS A 186 5.17 10.36 -0.21
N LEU A 187 4.05 10.13 -0.90
CA LEU A 187 2.86 9.44 -0.39
C LEU A 187 2.68 8.15 -1.17
N PHE A 188 2.54 7.03 -0.47
CA PHE A 188 2.30 5.70 -1.04
C PHE A 188 0.92 5.19 -0.63
N PHE A 189 0.12 4.76 -1.61
CA PHE A 189 -1.26 4.32 -1.38
C PHE A 189 -1.54 2.92 -1.92
N GLY A 190 -2.56 2.26 -1.35
CA GLY A 190 -3.26 1.12 -1.91
C GLY A 190 -4.63 1.50 -2.49
N HIS A 191 -5.63 0.61 -2.34
CA HIS A 191 -7.04 0.83 -2.62
C HIS A 191 -7.42 1.01 -4.10
N VAL A 192 -6.54 1.56 -4.90
CA VAL A 192 -6.83 2.02 -6.26
C VAL A 192 -6.72 0.89 -7.29
N HIS A 193 -5.94 -0.14 -7.00
CA HIS A 193 -5.64 -1.25 -7.91
C HIS A 193 -5.16 -0.81 -9.31
N ARG A 194 -4.54 0.38 -9.39
CA ARG A 194 -3.98 0.93 -10.64
C ARG A 194 -2.73 1.75 -10.35
N PRO A 195 -1.77 1.79 -11.28
CA PRO A 195 -0.68 2.73 -11.19
C PRO A 195 -1.20 4.14 -11.52
N VAL A 196 -1.22 4.99 -10.52
CA VAL A 196 -1.48 6.43 -10.66
C VAL A 196 -0.35 7.18 -9.98
N SER A 197 0.19 8.18 -10.65
CA SER A 197 1.21 9.06 -10.11
C SER A 197 0.85 10.52 -10.36
N GLY A 198 1.27 11.37 -9.45
CA GLY A 198 0.99 12.81 -9.54
C GLY A 198 1.57 13.56 -8.35
N SER A 199 1.02 14.73 -8.06
CA SER A 199 1.33 15.48 -6.86
C SER A 199 0.06 16.01 -6.21
N TRP A 200 0.00 15.95 -4.88
CA TRP A 200 -1.06 16.50 -4.08
C TRP A 200 -0.48 17.59 -3.18
N HIS A 201 -0.91 18.84 -3.38
CA HIS A 201 -0.35 20.02 -2.71
C HIS A 201 1.18 20.10 -2.75
N GLY A 202 1.77 19.71 -3.89
CA GLY A 202 3.21 19.70 -4.10
C GLY A 202 3.94 18.45 -3.58
N ILE A 203 3.28 17.54 -2.87
CA ILE A 203 3.87 16.28 -2.41
C ILE A 203 3.63 15.21 -3.48
N PRO A 204 4.68 14.58 -4.02
CA PRO A 204 4.52 13.48 -4.98
C PRO A 204 3.77 12.30 -4.38
N PHE A 205 3.02 11.58 -5.20
CA PHE A 205 2.36 10.36 -4.77
C PHE A 205 2.37 9.26 -5.82
N THR A 206 2.16 8.04 -5.36
CA THR A 206 2.07 6.85 -6.19
C THR A 206 1.05 5.87 -5.61
N THR A 207 0.25 5.27 -6.51
CA THR A 207 -0.52 4.05 -6.27
C THR A 207 -0.01 2.94 -7.18
N LEU A 208 -0.41 1.69 -6.93
CA LEU A 208 0.03 0.56 -7.75
C LEU A 208 -1.10 -0.45 -7.97
N ARG A 209 -0.81 -1.46 -8.79
CA ARG A 209 -1.69 -2.61 -8.99
C ARG A 209 -1.70 -3.51 -7.77
N GLY A 210 -2.86 -4.10 -7.48
CA GLY A 210 -2.97 -5.17 -6.50
C GLY A 210 -2.32 -6.46 -6.98
N THR A 211 -2.14 -7.42 -6.08
CA THR A 211 -1.58 -8.72 -6.45
C THR A 211 -2.62 -9.65 -7.09
N ASN A 212 -3.91 -9.42 -6.86
CA ASN A 212 -4.96 -10.28 -7.40
C ASN A 212 -5.61 -9.70 -8.66
N HIS A 213 -6.60 -8.84 -8.53
CA HIS A 213 -7.35 -8.21 -9.62
C HIS A 213 -7.06 -6.71 -9.70
N GLN A 214 -7.42 -6.09 -10.83
CA GLN A 214 -7.20 -4.67 -11.05
C GLN A 214 -8.53 -3.95 -11.31
N VAL A 215 -8.55 -2.64 -11.15
CA VAL A 215 -9.67 -1.78 -11.55
C VAL A 215 -9.37 -1.22 -12.95
N GLN A 216 -10.31 -1.34 -13.86
CA GLN A 216 -10.19 -0.76 -15.21
C GLN A 216 -10.14 0.77 -15.15
N LEU A 217 -9.33 1.39 -16.00
CA LEU A 217 -9.36 2.85 -16.13
C LEU A 217 -10.68 3.29 -16.80
N ASP A 218 -11.62 3.74 -16.00
CA ASP A 218 -12.87 4.35 -16.46
C ASP A 218 -13.06 5.70 -15.76
N LEU A 219 -12.96 6.78 -16.52
CA LEU A 219 -13.08 8.14 -16.02
C LEU A 219 -14.53 8.68 -16.06
N LYS A 220 -15.50 7.80 -16.31
CA LYS A 220 -16.91 8.18 -16.48
C LYS A 220 -17.86 7.43 -15.56
N ALA A 221 -17.64 6.11 -15.39
CA ALA A 221 -18.49 5.28 -14.54
C ALA A 221 -18.38 5.71 -13.08
N ASP A 222 -19.52 5.91 -12.42
CA ASP A 222 -19.59 6.33 -11.03
C ASP A 222 -20.45 5.42 -10.15
N ASP A 223 -21.11 4.42 -10.74
CA ASP A 223 -22.06 3.50 -10.09
C ASP A 223 -21.56 2.04 -10.04
N TYR A 224 -20.42 1.74 -10.70
CA TYR A 224 -19.77 0.42 -10.66
C TYR A 224 -18.24 0.53 -10.77
N LEU A 225 -17.54 -0.51 -10.32
CA LEU A 225 -16.10 -0.69 -10.50
C LEU A 225 -15.86 -1.87 -11.44
N PRO A 226 -15.38 -1.65 -12.67
CA PRO A 226 -15.03 -2.73 -13.57
C PRO A 226 -13.70 -3.34 -13.16
N PHE A 227 -13.69 -4.64 -12.83
CA PHE A 227 -12.47 -5.38 -12.53
C PHE A 227 -11.85 -5.99 -13.78
N THR A 228 -10.52 -6.07 -13.82
CA THR A 228 -9.75 -6.65 -14.91
C THR A 228 -8.68 -7.61 -14.40
N HIS A 229 -8.19 -8.47 -15.30
CA HIS A 229 -7.05 -9.35 -15.06
C HIS A 229 -5.75 -8.78 -15.65
N GLU A 230 -5.61 -7.45 -15.72
CA GLU A 230 -4.32 -6.84 -16.05
C GLU A 230 -3.22 -7.45 -15.15
N PRO A 231 -1.97 -7.62 -15.66
CA PRO A 231 -0.89 -8.20 -14.86
C PRO A 231 -0.74 -7.51 -13.51
N PRO A 232 -0.55 -8.25 -12.41
CA PRO A 232 -0.28 -7.66 -11.10
C PRO A 232 1.14 -7.10 -11.06
N ALA A 233 1.37 -6.16 -10.15
CA ALA A 233 2.69 -5.57 -9.98
C ALA A 233 2.98 -5.28 -8.51
N TYR A 234 4.26 -5.23 -8.15
CA TYR A 234 4.71 -4.57 -6.94
C TYR A 234 5.56 -3.35 -7.29
N CYS A 235 5.71 -2.46 -6.33
CA CYS A 235 6.54 -1.28 -6.46
C CYS A 235 7.94 -1.55 -5.89
N VAL A 236 8.96 -1.07 -6.60
CA VAL A 236 10.35 -0.96 -6.11
C VAL A 236 10.68 0.52 -5.99
N ALA A 237 10.79 1.04 -4.77
CA ALA A 237 11.10 2.43 -4.54
C ALA A 237 12.57 2.60 -4.09
N LEU A 238 13.29 3.43 -4.84
CA LEU A 238 14.65 3.86 -4.52
C LEU A 238 14.54 5.22 -3.83
N LEU A 239 14.83 5.24 -2.54
CA LEU A 239 14.71 6.42 -1.69
C LEU A 239 16.09 6.99 -1.43
N GLU A 240 16.40 8.08 -2.09
CA GLU A 240 17.68 8.78 -1.98
C GLU A 240 17.48 10.18 -1.38
N PRO A 241 18.52 10.83 -0.83
CA PRO A 241 18.36 12.12 -0.16
C PRO A 241 17.70 13.21 -1.01
N GLN A 242 17.89 13.18 -2.33
CA GLN A 242 17.43 14.21 -3.25
C GLN A 242 16.37 13.75 -4.24
N GLN A 243 16.03 12.46 -4.25
CA GLN A 243 15.05 11.92 -5.19
C GLN A 243 14.35 10.68 -4.64
N THR A 244 13.13 10.46 -5.11
CA THR A 244 12.38 9.23 -4.95
C THR A 244 12.06 8.69 -6.32
N ILE A 245 12.55 7.50 -6.64
CA ILE A 245 12.28 6.82 -7.91
C ILE A 245 11.41 5.61 -7.62
N VAL A 246 10.31 5.47 -8.36
CA VAL A 246 9.36 4.38 -8.20
C VAL A 246 9.28 3.60 -9.50
N HIS A 247 9.61 2.32 -9.44
CA HIS A 247 9.44 1.36 -10.52
C HIS A 247 8.27 0.44 -10.19
N PHE A 248 7.55 0.00 -11.23
CA PHE A 248 6.54 -1.06 -11.13
C PHE A 248 7.10 -2.32 -11.80
N HIS A 249 7.07 -3.43 -11.11
CA HIS A 249 7.52 -4.72 -11.59
C HIS A 249 6.32 -5.64 -11.82
N ASP A 250 5.99 -5.88 -13.09
CA ASP A 250 4.94 -6.79 -13.52
C ASP A 250 5.50 -8.23 -13.44
N TYR A 251 5.28 -8.91 -12.32
CA TYR A 251 5.93 -10.20 -12.02
C TYR A 251 5.25 -11.43 -12.65
N LEU A 252 4.15 -11.26 -13.36
CA LEU A 252 3.49 -12.28 -14.18
C LEU A 252 3.56 -11.94 -15.68
N ASP A 253 4.57 -11.17 -16.09
CA ASP A 253 4.80 -10.84 -17.49
C ASP A 253 5.58 -11.95 -18.18
N ASP A 254 4.96 -12.63 -19.16
CA ASP A 254 5.58 -13.65 -20.01
C ASP A 254 6.33 -13.06 -21.23
N SER A 255 6.61 -11.75 -21.22
CA SER A 255 7.32 -11.10 -22.33
C SER A 255 8.73 -11.67 -22.54
N LEU A 256 9.13 -11.77 -23.82
CA LEU A 256 10.46 -12.27 -24.16
C LEU A 256 11.55 -11.29 -23.72
N TYR A 257 12.48 -11.77 -22.92
CA TYR A 257 13.63 -11.01 -22.48
C TYR A 257 14.72 -10.97 -23.55
N VAL A 258 15.08 -9.77 -24.02
CA VAL A 258 16.18 -9.56 -24.95
C VAL A 258 17.30 -8.80 -24.26
N LYS A 259 18.45 -9.45 -24.07
CA LYS A 259 19.65 -8.82 -23.51
C LYS A 259 20.42 -8.08 -24.59
N GLN A 260 20.46 -6.75 -24.53
CA GLN A 260 21.31 -5.92 -25.35
C GLN A 260 22.51 -5.42 -24.52
N LEU A 261 23.73 -5.74 -24.95
CA LEU A 261 24.92 -5.20 -24.31
C LEU A 261 25.10 -3.73 -24.75
N LEU A 262 25.23 -2.84 -23.77
CA LEU A 262 25.65 -1.47 -24.03
C LEU A 262 27.12 -1.50 -24.46
N SER A 263 27.43 -1.01 -25.66
CA SER A 263 28.83 -0.78 -26.07
C SER A 263 29.44 0.24 -25.09
N ARG A 264 30.64 -0.05 -24.59
CA ARG A 264 31.39 0.94 -23.82
C ARG A 264 31.62 2.17 -24.70
N VAL A 265 31.04 3.31 -24.30
CA VAL A 265 31.33 4.63 -24.88
C VAL A 265 32.69 5.08 -24.39
#